data_4b710a485346471cba9468ef21660854
#
_entry.id   4b710a485346471cba9468ef21660854
#
_cell.length_a   1.000
_cell.length_b   1.000
_cell.length_c   1.000
_cell.angle_alpha   90.00
_cell.angle_beta   90.00
_cell.angle_gamma   90.00
#
_symmetry.space_group_name_H-M   'P 1'
#
loop_
_entity.id
_entity.type
_entity.pdbx_description
1 polymer ?
#
loop_
_entity_poly.entity_id
_entity_poly.type
_entity_poly.pdbx_seq_one_letter_code
_entity_poly.pdbx_strand_id
1 'polypeptide(L)'
;MLDLGLDVLFKGKNMARLLGGLGVALKISAVSVIISLPLGILLGVLMTSRNPVIKAVLRLYLEFVRIMPQMVLLFLVYFGTTRAFGWNLSGETASIIVFVLWGTAEMSDIVRGALIAIPKHQYESAEALGMSRAQTYWYIIIPQTVRRLIPLSINLITRMIKTTSLVLMIGVVEVIKVAQQIIEANRTASPNAAFGIYLTVFVLYFFVCWPISLLASYLEKKWK
;
A
#
# COMPACT_ATOMS: atom_id res chain seq x y z
N MET A 1 -7.92 -27.70 28.30
CA MET A 1 -7.01 -26.94 27.42
C MET A 1 -7.81 -26.50 26.21
N LEU A 2 -7.79 -25.21 25.87
CA LEU A 2 -8.38 -24.73 24.62
C LEU A 2 -7.60 -25.36 23.46
N ASP A 3 -8.22 -26.30 22.75
CA ASP A 3 -7.66 -26.81 21.51
C ASP A 3 -7.76 -25.73 20.47
N LEU A 4 -6.64 -25.08 20.19
CA LEU A 4 -6.53 -23.98 19.20
C LEU A 4 -6.38 -24.51 17.78
N GLY A 5 -6.31 -25.82 17.58
CA GLY A 5 -6.10 -26.45 16.27
C GLY A 5 -4.77 -26.08 15.60
N LEU A 6 -3.76 -25.67 16.37
CA LEU A 6 -2.43 -25.32 15.87
C LEU A 6 -1.66 -26.52 15.32
N ASP A 7 -2.03 -27.74 15.70
CA ASP A 7 -1.48 -28.99 15.18
C ASP A 7 -1.60 -29.08 13.65
N VAL A 8 -2.67 -28.51 13.08
CA VAL A 8 -2.93 -28.49 11.64
C VAL A 8 -1.83 -27.76 10.86
N LEU A 9 -1.17 -26.77 11.47
CA LEU A 9 -0.07 -26.03 10.84
C LEU A 9 1.13 -26.93 10.52
N PHE A 10 1.37 -27.91 11.38
CA PHE A 10 2.51 -28.84 11.27
C PHE A 10 2.17 -30.09 10.47
N LYS A 11 0.90 -30.27 10.05
CA LYS A 11 0.49 -31.36 9.16
C LYS A 11 0.94 -31.09 7.73
N GLY A 12 1.73 -32.01 7.18
CA GLY A 12 2.20 -31.92 5.81
C GLY A 12 3.00 -30.64 5.51
N LYS A 13 2.56 -29.87 4.50
CA LYS A 13 3.23 -28.63 4.06
C LYS A 13 2.43 -27.36 4.40
N ASN A 14 1.52 -27.40 5.37
CA ASN A 14 0.60 -26.28 5.61
C ASN A 14 1.34 -24.97 5.99
N MET A 15 2.33 -25.05 6.87
CA MET A 15 3.14 -23.87 7.22
C MET A 15 3.90 -23.32 6.00
N ALA A 16 4.53 -24.18 5.20
CA ALA A 16 5.23 -23.74 3.99
C ALA A 16 4.28 -23.09 2.97
N ARG A 17 3.05 -23.61 2.85
CA ARG A 17 2.00 -23.01 2.01
C ARG A 17 1.59 -21.62 2.51
N LEU A 18 1.41 -21.44 3.82
CA LEU A 18 1.10 -20.13 4.41
C LEU A 18 2.22 -19.12 4.15
N LEU A 19 3.47 -19.51 4.35
CA LEU A 19 4.63 -18.66 4.05
C LEU A 19 4.72 -18.33 2.56
N GLY A 20 4.43 -19.29 1.69
CA GLY A 20 4.33 -19.08 0.24
C GLY A 20 3.25 -18.06 -0.12
N GLY A 21 2.06 -18.18 0.49
CA GLY A 21 0.97 -17.22 0.31
C GLY A 21 1.32 -15.81 0.81
N LEU A 22 2.05 -15.71 1.93
CA LEU A 22 2.61 -14.45 2.42
C LEU A 22 3.59 -13.85 1.40
N GLY A 23 4.45 -14.68 0.80
CA GLY A 23 5.35 -14.28 -0.29
C GLY A 23 4.60 -13.67 -1.48
N VAL A 24 3.45 -14.23 -1.87
CA VAL A 24 2.59 -13.67 -2.93
C VAL A 24 2.06 -12.28 -2.53
N ALA A 25 1.56 -12.14 -1.31
CA ALA A 25 1.08 -10.85 -0.79
C ALA A 25 2.18 -9.78 -0.79
N LEU A 26 3.39 -10.15 -0.34
CA LEU A 26 4.55 -9.27 -0.33
C LEU A 26 5.03 -8.91 -1.74
N LYS A 27 5.03 -9.86 -2.67
CA LYS A 27 5.37 -9.63 -4.09
C LYS A 27 4.43 -8.60 -4.71
N ILE A 28 3.10 -8.80 -4.57
CA ILE A 28 2.09 -7.86 -5.09
C ILE A 28 2.31 -6.47 -4.49
N SER A 29 2.47 -6.38 -3.17
CA SER A 29 2.72 -5.11 -2.49
C SER A 29 4.00 -4.43 -2.97
N ALA A 30 5.11 -5.17 -3.05
CA ALA A 30 6.41 -4.61 -3.43
C ALA A 30 6.39 -4.05 -4.85
N VAL A 31 5.84 -4.82 -5.82
CA VAL A 31 5.73 -4.34 -7.21
C VAL A 31 4.84 -3.10 -7.28
N SER A 32 3.71 -3.11 -6.58
CA SER A 32 2.80 -1.96 -6.55
C SER A 32 3.43 -0.73 -5.93
N VAL A 33 4.19 -0.88 -4.84
CA VAL A 33 4.94 0.20 -4.18
C VAL A 33 6.00 0.79 -5.12
N ILE A 34 6.82 -0.07 -5.74
CA ILE A 34 7.91 0.37 -6.63
C ILE A 34 7.37 1.24 -7.77
N ILE A 35 6.19 0.94 -8.29
CA ILE A 35 5.57 1.69 -9.38
C ILE A 35 4.82 2.92 -8.84
N SER A 36 4.04 2.77 -7.77
CA SER A 36 3.16 3.83 -7.28
C SER A 36 3.90 4.98 -6.61
N LEU A 37 5.03 4.73 -5.92
CA LEU A 37 5.77 5.79 -5.24
C LEU A 37 6.30 6.85 -6.22
N PRO A 38 7.08 6.51 -7.28
CA PRO A 38 7.55 7.52 -8.23
C PRO A 38 6.41 8.21 -8.98
N LEU A 39 5.37 7.47 -9.39
CA LEU A 39 4.20 8.07 -10.03
C LEU A 39 3.47 9.03 -9.08
N GLY A 40 3.29 8.65 -7.83
CA GLY A 40 2.67 9.50 -6.81
C GLY A 40 3.49 10.75 -6.50
N ILE A 41 4.82 10.66 -6.46
CA ILE A 41 5.69 11.83 -6.33
C ILE A 41 5.48 12.78 -7.50
N LEU A 42 5.50 12.26 -8.72
CA LEU A 42 5.28 13.06 -9.93
C LEU A 42 3.92 13.77 -9.89
N LEU A 43 2.83 13.02 -9.68
CA LEU A 43 1.49 13.59 -9.65
C LEU A 43 1.30 14.57 -8.47
N GLY A 44 1.86 14.27 -7.31
CA GLY A 44 1.79 15.15 -6.13
C GLY A 44 2.47 16.51 -6.36
N VAL A 45 3.63 16.53 -7.04
CA VAL A 45 4.29 17.75 -7.47
C VAL A 45 3.43 18.50 -8.50
N LEU A 46 2.88 17.80 -9.50
CA LEU A 46 1.99 18.41 -10.50
C LEU A 46 0.73 19.03 -9.87
N MET A 47 0.21 18.46 -8.79
CA MET A 47 -0.92 19.04 -8.05
C MET A 47 -0.61 20.37 -7.36
N THR A 48 0.66 20.73 -7.18
CA THR A 48 1.07 22.05 -6.67
C THR A 48 1.23 23.09 -7.78
N SER A 49 1.12 22.71 -9.05
CA SER A 49 1.24 23.60 -10.20
C SER A 49 0.20 24.74 -10.14
N ARG A 50 0.44 25.84 -10.87
CA ARG A 50 -0.53 26.94 -10.97
C ARG A 50 -1.65 26.69 -11.98
N ASN A 51 -1.51 25.68 -12.82
CA ASN A 51 -2.49 25.37 -13.87
C ASN A 51 -3.77 24.78 -13.25
N PRO A 52 -4.94 25.44 -13.37
CA PRO A 52 -6.19 24.97 -12.78
C PRO A 52 -6.71 23.68 -13.42
N VAL A 53 -6.44 23.46 -14.70
CA VAL A 53 -6.90 22.26 -15.42
C VAL A 53 -6.17 21.03 -14.88
N ILE A 54 -4.83 21.10 -14.73
CA ILE A 54 -4.03 20.03 -14.16
C ILE A 54 -4.52 19.70 -12.75
N LYS A 55 -4.73 20.73 -11.92
CA LYS A 55 -5.26 20.54 -10.55
C LYS A 55 -6.62 19.84 -10.56
N ALA A 56 -7.54 20.28 -11.40
CA ALA A 56 -8.89 19.73 -11.46
C ALA A 56 -8.87 18.25 -11.88
N VAL A 57 -8.13 17.90 -12.94
CA VAL A 57 -8.00 16.52 -13.42
C VAL A 57 -7.37 15.60 -12.38
N LEU A 58 -6.24 16.02 -11.78
CA LEU A 58 -5.56 15.23 -10.77
C LEU A 58 -6.39 15.10 -9.50
N ARG A 59 -7.12 16.14 -9.10
CA ARG A 59 -8.02 16.09 -7.97
C ARG A 59 -9.19 15.13 -8.21
N LEU A 60 -9.79 15.16 -9.40
CA LEU A 60 -10.84 14.23 -9.78
C LEU A 60 -10.35 12.77 -9.72
N TYR A 61 -9.15 12.50 -10.28
CA TYR A 61 -8.51 11.17 -10.17
C TYR A 61 -8.34 10.74 -8.71
N LEU A 62 -7.78 11.62 -7.88
CA LEU A 62 -7.50 11.33 -6.47
C LEU A 62 -8.80 11.05 -5.70
N GLU A 63 -9.80 11.92 -5.84
CA GLU A 63 -11.09 11.76 -5.16
C GLU A 63 -11.80 10.49 -5.62
N PHE A 64 -11.84 10.22 -6.94
CA PHE A 64 -12.43 9.01 -7.48
C PHE A 64 -11.80 7.74 -6.89
N VAL A 65 -10.47 7.62 -6.94
CA VAL A 65 -9.77 6.42 -6.49
C VAL A 65 -9.86 6.24 -4.97
N ARG A 66 -9.89 7.33 -4.19
CA ARG A 66 -9.95 7.27 -2.71
C ARG A 66 -11.35 7.05 -2.15
N ILE A 67 -12.38 7.57 -2.82
CA ILE A 67 -13.77 7.40 -2.38
C ILE A 67 -14.26 5.98 -2.70
N MET A 68 -13.81 5.41 -3.82
CA MET A 68 -14.24 4.07 -4.24
C MET A 68 -13.69 2.98 -3.29
N PRO A 69 -14.56 2.03 -2.87
CA PRO A 69 -14.07 0.87 -2.12
C PRO A 69 -13.06 0.08 -2.97
N GLN A 70 -11.89 -0.21 -2.40
CA GLN A 70 -10.80 -0.91 -3.12
C GLN A 70 -11.24 -2.26 -3.70
N MET A 71 -12.11 -2.98 -2.99
CA MET A 71 -12.66 -4.24 -3.47
C MET A 71 -13.51 -4.05 -4.75
N VAL A 72 -14.27 -2.95 -4.84
CA VAL A 72 -15.06 -2.63 -6.05
C VAL A 72 -14.14 -2.30 -7.22
N LEU A 73 -13.09 -1.51 -6.99
CA LEU A 73 -12.06 -1.24 -8.01
C LEU A 73 -11.40 -2.53 -8.50
N LEU A 74 -11.12 -3.45 -7.59
CA LEU A 74 -10.52 -4.75 -7.91
C LEU A 74 -11.44 -5.57 -8.83
N PHE A 75 -12.74 -5.63 -8.53
CA PHE A 75 -13.73 -6.30 -9.37
C PHE A 75 -13.90 -5.62 -10.72
N LEU A 76 -13.95 -4.28 -10.75
CA LEU A 76 -14.07 -3.52 -12.00
C LEU A 76 -12.87 -3.76 -12.92
N VAL A 77 -11.65 -3.78 -12.39
CA VAL A 77 -10.45 -4.04 -13.19
C VAL A 77 -10.42 -5.49 -13.62
N TYR A 78 -10.64 -6.45 -12.72
CA TYR A 78 -10.51 -7.87 -13.05
C TYR A 78 -11.59 -8.37 -14.01
N PHE A 79 -12.87 -8.13 -13.70
CA PHE A 79 -13.99 -8.57 -14.53
C PHE A 79 -14.33 -7.60 -15.67
N GLY A 80 -14.18 -6.29 -15.41
CA GLY A 80 -14.54 -5.26 -16.36
C GLY A 80 -13.61 -5.21 -17.57
N THR A 81 -12.31 -5.41 -17.42
CA THR A 81 -11.36 -5.43 -18.55
C THR A 81 -11.63 -6.59 -19.49
N THR A 82 -11.98 -7.77 -18.95
CA THR A 82 -12.38 -8.93 -19.75
C THR A 82 -13.63 -8.62 -20.55
N ARG A 83 -14.64 -8.01 -19.92
CA ARG A 83 -15.93 -7.73 -20.57
C ARG A 83 -15.85 -6.58 -21.58
N ALA A 84 -15.12 -5.51 -21.27
CA ALA A 84 -15.07 -4.30 -22.09
C ALA A 84 -14.06 -4.40 -23.24
N PHE A 85 -12.92 -5.07 -23.01
CA PHE A 85 -11.79 -5.09 -23.94
C PHE A 85 -11.38 -6.50 -24.37
N GLY A 86 -11.98 -7.56 -23.83
CA GLY A 86 -11.56 -8.95 -24.08
C GLY A 86 -10.22 -9.32 -23.41
N TRP A 87 -9.69 -8.50 -22.52
CA TRP A 87 -8.40 -8.73 -21.87
C TRP A 87 -8.56 -9.62 -20.65
N ASN A 88 -8.03 -10.82 -20.74
CA ASN A 88 -8.02 -11.76 -19.62
C ASN A 88 -6.80 -11.50 -18.72
N LEU A 89 -6.92 -10.56 -17.80
CA LEU A 89 -5.88 -10.28 -16.82
C LEU A 89 -5.79 -11.42 -15.78
N SER A 90 -4.56 -11.78 -15.39
CA SER A 90 -4.39 -12.63 -14.21
C SER A 90 -4.82 -11.87 -12.95
N GLY A 91 -5.26 -12.60 -11.91
CA GLY A 91 -5.63 -11.99 -10.64
C GLY A 91 -4.49 -11.18 -10.03
N GLU A 92 -3.24 -11.64 -10.15
CA GLU A 92 -2.06 -10.89 -9.68
C GLU A 92 -1.89 -9.57 -10.45
N THR A 93 -2.02 -9.62 -11.80
CA THR A 93 -1.87 -8.41 -12.63
C THR A 93 -2.96 -7.39 -12.35
N ALA A 94 -4.22 -7.82 -12.24
CA ALA A 94 -5.33 -6.94 -11.87
C ALA A 94 -5.13 -6.31 -10.49
N SER A 95 -4.63 -7.08 -9.52
CA SER A 95 -4.29 -6.60 -8.19
C SER A 95 -3.21 -5.53 -8.23
N ILE A 96 -2.12 -5.76 -8.96
CA ILE A 96 -1.02 -4.80 -9.10
C ILE A 96 -1.55 -3.50 -9.73
N ILE A 97 -2.35 -3.58 -10.80
CA ILE A 97 -2.93 -2.38 -11.44
C ILE A 97 -3.74 -1.57 -10.44
N VAL A 98 -4.64 -2.21 -9.68
CA VAL A 98 -5.49 -1.51 -8.69
C VAL A 98 -4.66 -0.90 -7.58
N PHE A 99 -3.68 -1.63 -7.04
CA PHE A 99 -2.83 -1.10 -5.97
C PHE A 99 -1.86 -0.02 -6.45
N VAL A 100 -1.43 -0.07 -7.72
CA VAL A 100 -0.67 1.02 -8.32
C VAL A 100 -1.55 2.27 -8.45
N LEU A 101 -2.77 2.15 -8.97
CA LEU A 101 -3.70 3.28 -9.04
C LEU A 101 -3.97 3.87 -7.66
N TRP A 102 -4.32 3.04 -6.69
CA TRP A 102 -4.60 3.49 -5.33
C TRP A 102 -3.36 4.08 -4.64
N GLY A 103 -2.23 3.37 -4.69
CA GLY A 103 -0.96 3.81 -4.09
C GLY A 103 -0.46 5.12 -4.69
N THR A 104 -0.62 5.32 -6.01
CA THR A 104 -0.30 6.57 -6.71
C THR A 104 -1.17 7.72 -6.21
N ALA A 105 -2.49 7.51 -6.04
CA ALA A 105 -3.40 8.51 -5.51
C ALA A 105 -3.03 8.89 -4.07
N GLU A 106 -2.82 7.90 -3.18
CA GLU A 106 -2.42 8.14 -1.79
C GLU A 106 -1.08 8.87 -1.69
N MET A 107 -0.07 8.41 -2.45
CA MET A 107 1.25 9.04 -2.44
C MET A 107 1.21 10.46 -3.00
N SER A 108 0.41 10.73 -4.03
CA SER A 108 0.29 12.07 -4.60
C SER A 108 -0.29 13.07 -3.60
N ASP A 109 -1.26 12.67 -2.80
CA ASP A 109 -1.82 13.52 -1.75
C ASP A 109 -0.82 13.74 -0.60
N ILE A 110 -0.06 12.70 -0.21
CA ILE A 110 1.01 12.81 0.78
C ILE A 110 2.07 13.83 0.30
N VAL A 111 2.51 13.75 -0.95
CA VAL A 111 3.52 14.66 -1.52
C VAL A 111 2.98 16.10 -1.59
N ARG A 112 1.76 16.26 -2.12
CA ARG A 112 1.10 17.58 -2.16
C ARG A 112 0.99 18.18 -0.77
N GLY A 113 0.52 17.39 0.21
CA GLY A 113 0.39 17.83 1.60
C GLY A 113 1.73 18.24 2.22
N ALA A 114 2.79 17.46 1.99
CA ALA A 114 4.13 17.76 2.51
C ALA A 114 4.72 19.04 1.93
N LEU A 115 4.49 19.29 0.62
CA LEU A 115 4.95 20.54 -0.05
C LEU A 115 4.18 21.76 0.45
N ILE A 116 2.86 21.67 0.58
CA ILE A 116 2.01 22.80 1.03
C ILE A 116 2.26 23.11 2.51
N ALA A 117 2.63 22.11 3.32
CA ALA A 117 2.94 22.29 4.73
C ALA A 117 4.26 23.02 5.01
N ILE A 118 5.06 23.34 4.00
CA ILE A 118 6.27 24.18 4.18
C ILE A 118 5.82 25.63 4.43
N PRO A 119 6.21 26.23 5.55
CA PRO A 119 5.81 27.60 5.88
C PRO A 119 6.29 28.62 4.87
N LYS A 120 5.46 29.63 4.58
CA LYS A 120 5.75 30.65 3.59
C LYS A 120 7.05 31.44 3.89
N HIS A 121 7.34 31.66 5.18
CA HIS A 121 8.57 32.36 5.58
C HIS A 121 9.86 31.65 5.13
N GLN A 122 9.83 30.32 4.90
CA GLN A 122 11.01 29.61 4.36
C GLN A 122 11.37 30.09 2.94
N TYR A 123 10.35 30.38 2.13
CA TYR A 123 10.53 30.96 0.80
C TYR A 123 10.96 32.41 0.88
N GLU A 124 10.34 33.21 1.76
CA GLU A 124 10.61 34.63 1.95
C GLU A 124 12.05 34.89 2.49
N SER A 125 12.47 34.03 3.47
CA SER A 125 13.83 34.12 4.02
C SER A 125 14.89 33.73 2.98
N ALA A 126 14.62 32.72 2.14
CA ALA A 126 15.53 32.36 1.06
C ALA A 126 15.67 33.49 0.03
N GLU A 127 14.56 34.14 -0.32
CA GLU A 127 14.55 35.28 -1.23
C GLU A 127 15.32 36.49 -0.63
N ALA A 128 15.14 36.78 0.65
CA ALA A 128 15.88 37.83 1.36
C ALA A 128 17.40 37.57 1.41
N LEU A 129 17.83 36.33 1.37
CA LEU A 129 19.24 35.92 1.26
C LEU A 129 19.76 35.93 -0.19
N GLY A 130 18.95 36.34 -1.16
CA GLY A 130 19.32 36.40 -2.57
C GLY A 130 19.38 35.04 -3.27
N MET A 131 18.76 33.98 -2.69
CA MET A 131 18.74 32.66 -3.29
C MET A 131 17.83 32.63 -4.53
N SER A 132 18.30 32.01 -5.60
CA SER A 132 17.46 31.72 -6.75
C SER A 132 16.37 30.69 -6.39
N ARG A 133 15.30 30.66 -7.18
CA ARG A 133 14.21 29.63 -6.98
C ARG A 133 14.75 28.21 -6.97
N ALA A 134 15.67 27.88 -7.86
CA ALA A 134 16.28 26.55 -7.90
C ALA A 134 17.06 26.25 -6.61
N GLN A 135 17.87 27.19 -6.13
CA GLN A 135 18.60 27.06 -4.87
C GLN A 135 17.65 26.89 -3.68
N THR A 136 16.59 27.70 -3.60
CA THR A 136 15.57 27.60 -2.55
C THR A 136 14.95 26.18 -2.53
N TYR A 137 14.55 25.66 -3.70
CA TYR A 137 13.98 24.31 -3.76
C TYR A 137 15.00 23.24 -3.37
N TRP A 138 16.23 23.26 -3.92
CA TRP A 138 17.20 22.19 -3.69
C TRP A 138 17.78 22.19 -2.27
N TYR A 139 18.04 23.36 -1.69
CA TYR A 139 18.72 23.43 -0.40
C TYR A 139 17.77 23.57 0.80
N ILE A 140 16.54 24.05 0.59
CA ILE A 140 15.61 24.34 1.68
C ILE A 140 14.35 23.48 1.61
N ILE A 141 13.62 23.52 0.48
CA ILE A 141 12.28 22.93 0.40
C ILE A 141 12.33 21.41 0.26
N ILE A 142 13.09 20.88 -0.70
CA ILE A 142 13.18 19.44 -0.95
C ILE A 142 13.69 18.67 0.28
N PRO A 143 14.79 19.07 0.96
CA PRO A 143 15.25 18.35 2.14
C PRO A 143 14.22 18.30 3.27
N GLN A 144 13.50 19.39 3.53
CA GLN A 144 12.43 19.42 4.52
C GLN A 144 11.23 18.56 4.12
N THR A 145 10.85 18.63 2.83
CA THR A 145 9.76 17.82 2.28
C THR A 145 10.06 16.33 2.38
N VAL A 146 11.26 15.90 1.97
CA VAL A 146 11.69 14.49 1.99
C VAL A 146 11.65 13.92 3.42
N ARG A 147 12.10 14.68 4.42
CA ARG A 147 12.04 14.26 5.83
C ARG A 147 10.60 13.98 6.28
N ARG A 148 9.63 14.74 5.81
CA ARG A 148 8.21 14.52 6.10
C ARG A 148 7.61 13.37 5.28
N LEU A 149 8.05 13.20 4.03
CA LEU A 149 7.52 12.19 3.12
C LEU A 149 7.91 10.77 3.54
N ILE A 150 9.14 10.54 3.97
CA ILE A 150 9.65 9.18 4.21
C ILE A 150 8.80 8.42 5.25
N PRO A 151 8.50 8.95 6.45
CA PRO A 151 7.66 8.23 7.42
C PRO A 151 6.26 7.93 6.88
N LEU A 152 5.65 8.88 6.18
CA LEU A 152 4.31 8.73 5.60
C LEU A 152 4.29 7.69 4.47
N SER A 153 5.35 7.64 3.65
CA SER A 153 5.51 6.63 2.61
C SER A 153 5.67 5.23 3.19
N ILE A 154 6.43 5.08 4.28
CA ILE A 154 6.59 3.80 4.98
C ILE A 154 5.24 3.34 5.56
N ASN A 155 4.44 4.24 6.10
CA ASN A 155 3.09 3.92 6.56
C ASN A 155 2.16 3.50 5.41
N LEU A 156 2.31 4.10 4.22
CA LEU A 156 1.58 3.68 3.02
C LEU A 156 1.97 2.25 2.61
N ILE A 157 3.25 1.89 2.68
CA ILE A 157 3.74 0.54 2.38
C ILE A 157 3.07 -0.49 3.31
N THR A 158 3.04 -0.25 4.61
CA THR A 158 2.40 -1.17 5.57
C THR A 158 0.89 -1.29 5.35
N ARG A 159 0.21 -0.21 4.96
CA ARG A 159 -1.20 -0.25 4.57
C ARG A 159 -1.39 -1.12 3.33
N MET A 160 -0.55 -0.95 2.31
CA MET A 160 -0.62 -1.73 1.07
C MET A 160 -0.45 -3.22 1.34
N ILE A 161 0.56 -3.62 2.15
CA ILE A 161 0.76 -5.03 2.53
C ILE A 161 -0.51 -5.61 3.16
N LYS A 162 -1.14 -4.92 4.10
CA LYS A 162 -2.37 -5.41 4.76
C LYS A 162 -3.55 -5.49 3.80
N THR A 163 -3.63 -4.56 2.86
CA THR A 163 -4.74 -4.48 1.90
C THR A 163 -4.67 -5.58 0.84
N THR A 164 -3.50 -6.24 0.63
CA THR A 164 -3.43 -7.40 -0.28
C THR A 164 -4.32 -8.56 0.14
N SER A 165 -4.78 -8.62 1.39
CA SER A 165 -5.78 -9.60 1.81
C SER A 165 -7.09 -9.55 0.99
N LEU A 166 -7.41 -8.42 0.33
CA LEU A 166 -8.60 -8.30 -0.52
C LEU A 166 -8.50 -9.10 -1.83
N VAL A 167 -7.30 -9.43 -2.30
CA VAL A 167 -7.11 -10.08 -3.61
C VAL A 167 -7.60 -11.53 -3.64
N LEU A 168 -7.84 -12.12 -2.46
CA LEU A 168 -8.49 -13.43 -2.35
C LEU A 168 -9.87 -13.44 -3.04
N MET A 169 -10.56 -12.28 -3.09
CA MET A 169 -11.90 -12.15 -3.66
C MET A 169 -11.95 -12.33 -5.18
N ILE A 170 -10.82 -12.17 -5.86
CA ILE A 170 -10.65 -12.44 -7.30
C ILE A 170 -9.84 -13.73 -7.55
N GLY A 171 -9.74 -14.60 -6.53
CA GLY A 171 -9.14 -15.92 -6.64
C GLY A 171 -7.62 -15.99 -6.53
N VAL A 172 -6.94 -14.89 -6.18
CA VAL A 172 -5.49 -14.92 -5.93
C VAL A 172 -5.20 -15.74 -4.67
N VAL A 173 -4.28 -16.70 -4.80
CA VAL A 173 -3.90 -17.61 -3.70
C VAL A 173 -2.77 -16.96 -2.89
N GLU A 174 -3.14 -16.02 -2.03
CA GLU A 174 -2.28 -15.38 -1.04
C GLU A 174 -2.52 -16.00 0.36
N VAL A 175 -1.91 -15.44 1.40
CA VAL A 175 -1.91 -16.05 2.75
C VAL A 175 -3.30 -16.30 3.33
N ILE A 176 -4.27 -15.37 3.15
CA ILE A 176 -5.65 -15.57 3.65
C ILE A 176 -6.35 -16.67 2.84
N LYS A 177 -6.16 -16.70 1.53
CA LYS A 177 -6.74 -17.76 0.69
C LYS A 177 -6.17 -19.13 1.04
N VAL A 178 -4.85 -19.21 1.28
CA VAL A 178 -4.20 -20.44 1.76
C VAL A 178 -4.76 -20.85 3.13
N ALA A 179 -4.93 -19.89 4.05
CA ALA A 179 -5.53 -20.15 5.35
C ALA A 179 -6.93 -20.76 5.22
N GLN A 180 -7.80 -20.19 4.37
CA GLN A 180 -9.13 -20.73 4.09
C GLN A 180 -9.07 -22.17 3.54
N GLN A 181 -8.16 -22.43 2.60
CA GLN A 181 -7.99 -23.79 2.04
C GLN A 181 -7.55 -24.80 3.11
N ILE A 182 -6.66 -24.40 4.03
CA ILE A 182 -6.20 -25.28 5.11
C ILE A 182 -7.34 -25.56 6.10
N ILE A 183 -8.11 -24.53 6.47
CA ILE A 183 -9.27 -24.67 7.37
C ILE A 183 -10.29 -25.63 6.75
N GLU A 184 -10.65 -25.43 5.50
CA GLU A 184 -11.65 -26.27 4.83
C GLU A 184 -11.19 -27.73 4.69
N ALA A 185 -9.92 -27.94 4.32
CA ALA A 185 -9.35 -29.30 4.20
C ALA A 185 -9.29 -30.06 5.54
N ASN A 186 -9.30 -29.38 6.68
CA ASN A 186 -9.23 -30.00 8.02
C ASN A 186 -10.51 -29.81 8.82
N ARG A 187 -11.61 -29.40 8.21
CA ARG A 187 -12.87 -29.05 8.87
C ARG A 187 -13.45 -30.16 9.73
N THR A 188 -13.35 -31.40 9.27
CA THR A 188 -13.86 -32.58 10.00
C THR A 188 -12.88 -33.08 11.06
N ALA A 189 -11.59 -33.05 10.78
CA ALA A 189 -10.54 -33.58 11.67
C ALA A 189 -10.17 -32.60 12.81
N SER A 190 -10.30 -31.28 12.58
CA SER A 190 -9.96 -30.23 13.55
C SER A 190 -10.92 -29.06 13.40
N PRO A 191 -12.16 -29.14 13.93
CA PRO A 191 -13.19 -28.11 13.77
C PRO A 191 -12.75 -26.73 14.32
N ASN A 192 -11.85 -26.70 15.31
CA ASN A 192 -11.34 -25.50 15.95
C ASN A 192 -10.12 -24.88 15.24
N ALA A 193 -9.64 -25.50 14.15
CA ALA A 193 -8.44 -25.05 13.43
C ALA A 193 -8.52 -23.61 12.90
N ALA A 194 -9.73 -23.11 12.63
CA ALA A 194 -9.93 -21.76 12.09
C ALA A 194 -9.29 -20.69 12.97
N PHE A 195 -9.49 -20.75 14.29
CA PHE A 195 -8.93 -19.76 15.21
C PHE A 195 -7.41 -19.79 15.22
N GLY A 196 -6.78 -20.96 15.35
CA GLY A 196 -5.32 -21.09 15.38
C GLY A 196 -4.67 -20.66 14.06
N ILE A 197 -5.28 -21.02 12.93
CA ILE A 197 -4.76 -20.64 11.60
C ILE A 197 -4.84 -19.12 11.39
N TYR A 198 -5.99 -18.49 11.69
CA TYR A 198 -6.08 -17.02 11.57
C TYR A 198 -5.22 -16.29 12.58
N LEU A 199 -5.05 -16.82 13.79
CA LEU A 199 -4.08 -16.27 14.75
C LEU A 199 -2.65 -16.32 14.18
N THR A 200 -2.29 -17.42 13.53
CA THR A 200 -0.98 -17.53 12.86
C THR A 200 -0.82 -16.51 11.73
N VAL A 201 -1.85 -16.34 10.89
CA VAL A 201 -1.84 -15.31 9.85
C VAL A 201 -1.70 -13.91 10.44
N PHE A 202 -2.42 -13.61 11.53
CA PHE A 202 -2.27 -12.35 12.26
C PHE A 202 -0.83 -12.14 12.72
N VAL A 203 -0.21 -13.17 13.32
CA VAL A 203 1.19 -13.13 13.78
C VAL A 203 2.15 -12.92 12.61
N LEU A 204 1.93 -13.57 11.47
CA LEU A 204 2.75 -13.39 10.26
C LEU A 204 2.68 -11.94 9.75
N TYR A 205 1.48 -11.37 9.63
CA TYR A 205 1.34 -9.95 9.25
C TYR A 205 1.95 -9.01 10.28
N PHE A 206 1.83 -9.32 11.57
CA PHE A 206 2.43 -8.54 12.63
C PHE A 206 3.95 -8.49 12.49
N PHE A 207 4.62 -9.64 12.33
CA PHE A 207 6.07 -9.70 12.19
C PHE A 207 6.59 -9.02 10.92
N VAL A 208 5.79 -8.95 9.86
CA VAL A 208 6.16 -8.21 8.65
C VAL A 208 5.93 -6.71 8.83
N CYS A 209 4.76 -6.29 9.33
CA CYS A 209 4.38 -4.88 9.34
C CYS A 209 4.96 -4.11 10.54
N TRP A 210 5.15 -4.76 11.69
CA TRP A 210 5.60 -4.10 12.91
C TRP A 210 7.01 -3.49 12.79
N PRO A 211 8.05 -4.20 12.27
CA PRO A 211 9.37 -3.62 12.08
C PRO A 211 9.36 -2.41 11.12
N ILE A 212 8.55 -2.50 10.05
CA ILE A 212 8.38 -1.41 9.10
C ILE A 212 7.74 -0.18 9.78
N SER A 213 6.72 -0.41 10.60
CA SER A 213 6.06 0.67 11.36
C SER A 213 6.96 1.28 12.43
N LEU A 214 7.81 0.48 13.08
CA LEU A 214 8.81 0.99 14.03
C LEU A 214 9.82 1.92 13.32
N LEU A 215 10.27 1.54 12.13
CA LEU A 215 11.16 2.38 11.32
C LEU A 215 10.49 3.72 10.99
N ALA A 216 9.22 3.72 10.58
CA ALA A 216 8.47 4.96 10.31
C ALA A 216 8.42 5.86 11.55
N SER A 217 8.05 5.30 12.70
CA SER A 217 7.96 6.02 13.98
C SER A 217 9.30 6.55 14.47
N TYR A 218 10.39 5.80 14.28
CA TYR A 218 11.73 6.23 14.61
C TYR A 218 12.16 7.44 13.76
N LEU A 219 11.95 7.36 12.45
CA LEU A 219 12.30 8.43 11.53
C LEU A 219 11.45 9.69 11.77
N GLU A 220 10.17 9.52 12.06
CA GLU A 220 9.30 10.64 12.42
C GLU A 220 9.78 11.39 13.67
N LYS A 221 10.19 10.64 14.72
CA LYS A 221 10.73 11.24 15.96
C LYS A 221 12.08 11.93 15.74
N LYS A 222 12.93 11.35 14.88
CA LYS A 222 14.27 11.89 14.62
C LYS A 222 14.23 13.20 13.81
N TRP A 223 13.19 13.42 13.02
CA TRP A 223 13.07 14.55 12.09
C TRP A 223 12.02 15.60 12.51
N LYS A 224 11.40 15.42 13.68
CA LYS A 224 10.66 16.47 14.38
C LYS A 224 11.63 17.47 15.01
#